data_dc26b06b3bfa98060e20c498f5d8742d
#
_entry.id   dc26b06b3bfa98060e20c498f5d8742d
#
_cell.length_a   1.000
_cell.length_b   1.000
_cell.length_c   1.000
_cell.angle_alpha   90.00
_cell.angle_beta   90.00
_cell.angle_gamma   90.00
#
_symmetry.space_group_name_H-M   'P 1'
#
loop_
_entity.id
_entity.type
_entity.pdbx_description
1 polymer ?
#
loop_
_entity_poly.entity_id
_entity_poly.type
_entity_poly.pdbx_seq_one_letter_code
_entity_poly.pdbx_strand_id
1 'polypeptide(L)'
;MANAKKVVSAAKKPSTSARPSRDGSDLGKPKRDGAKKVVKKETKSKKTTPKPTKSAPVEEELLLQTLRGMRDILPDEQPYWERVRRILTTASHEYGFSRIDLPTVEFAHLFIRSVGTGTDIIDKEIYLFNTRGGDRVALRPEMTAGLCRAYIEHGMGVLPKPIKLFSMGPIFRYDRPQEGRYREHWQANFDMFGESDPILDAQTIQLAFRVVNQLGLKNIEFQVNSIGTPETRKDYEKALVRYLESQKQKLCEKCRLRLTTNPMRILDCKEDKCIQLTAHAPQSLDYLDPESREHFKKFLEYLDELELPYSINTRLVRGLDYYTRTVFEIRSTDKDGKNYSLGGGGRYDRLIEGLGGEATPAIGFALGLDRIVIEMKRTQVKPYHPPQPKVFLAQLGEMAKKKSLKLFSELEKNGVLLGESFGRGSLKSQLRVANRLGVEITIIIGQKEALDETAIIKDMVSGTQETVTQVMLVDSVKKLLKANQALIG
;
A
#
# COMPACT_ATOMS: atom_id res chain seq x y z
N MET A 1 -41.02 -37.24 -18.71
CA MET A 1 -42.19 -37.81 -18.01
C MET A 1 -42.02 -37.57 -16.55
N ALA A 2 -42.83 -36.64 -16.06
CA ALA A 2 -43.71 -36.69 -14.87
C ALA A 2 -42.97 -36.92 -13.54
N ASN A 3 -43.18 -36.18 -12.44
CA ASN A 3 -44.21 -35.25 -12.06
C ASN A 3 -43.78 -34.49 -10.80
N ALA A 4 -44.23 -33.26 -10.74
CA ALA A 4 -44.11 -32.33 -9.60
C ALA A 4 -44.91 -32.83 -8.37
N LYS A 5 -44.53 -32.39 -7.18
CA LYS A 5 -45.47 -31.96 -6.17
C LYS A 5 -44.92 -30.85 -5.26
N LYS A 6 -45.56 -29.68 -5.36
CA LYS A 6 -45.55 -28.58 -4.41
C LYS A 6 -46.16 -29.05 -3.07
N VAL A 7 -45.58 -28.57 -1.95
CA VAL A 7 -46.39 -28.35 -0.72
C VAL A 7 -46.07 -26.96 -0.22
N VAL A 8 -47.11 -26.13 -0.23
CA VAL A 8 -47.24 -24.80 0.40
C VAL A 8 -47.88 -25.01 1.76
N SER A 9 -47.38 -24.36 2.81
CA SER A 9 -48.09 -24.12 4.05
C SER A 9 -47.50 -22.87 4.69
N ALA A 10 -48.07 -21.79 4.54
CA ALA A 10 -49.07 -20.96 5.19
C ALA A 10 -48.63 -20.45 6.60
N ALA A 11 -48.62 -19.14 6.67
CA ALA A 11 -48.34 -18.21 7.75
C ALA A 11 -49.22 -18.36 8.97
N LYS A 12 -48.72 -17.94 10.13
CA LYS A 12 -49.50 -17.32 11.20
C LYS A 12 -48.70 -16.23 11.93
N LYS A 13 -49.16 -14.98 11.84
CA LYS A 13 -48.94 -13.92 12.83
C LYS A 13 -49.91 -14.11 13.99
N PRO A 14 -49.59 -13.62 15.19
CA PRO A 14 -50.57 -12.89 16.01
C PRO A 14 -50.09 -11.49 16.38
N SER A 15 -50.91 -10.65 16.31
CA SER A 15 -51.56 -9.42 16.72
C SER A 15 -51.31 -9.01 18.18
N THR A 16 -50.92 -7.75 18.33
CA THR A 16 -51.50 -6.56 19.02
C THR A 16 -51.85 -6.61 20.50
N SER A 17 -51.52 -5.47 21.12
CA SER A 17 -52.13 -4.75 22.29
C SER A 17 -51.43 -5.04 23.63
N ALA A 18 -51.15 -4.08 24.52
CA ALA A 18 -51.82 -2.84 24.87
C ALA A 18 -50.89 -1.97 25.74
N ARG A 19 -51.08 -0.65 25.68
CA ARG A 19 -50.71 0.29 26.77
C ARG A 19 -51.78 0.23 27.85
N PRO A 20 -51.45 0.60 29.10
CA PRO A 20 -52.15 1.72 29.78
C PRO A 20 -51.14 2.68 30.46
N SER A 21 -51.32 3.95 30.34
CA SER A 21 -52.09 5.01 31.02
C SER A 21 -51.63 5.32 32.46
N ARG A 22 -51.12 6.55 32.56
CA ARG A 22 -51.24 7.65 33.52
C ARG A 22 -51.89 7.36 34.87
N ASP A 23 -51.28 7.93 35.89
CA ASP A 23 -51.78 8.88 36.93
C ASP A 23 -50.70 8.98 38.00
N GLY A 24 -50.32 10.06 38.65
CA GLY A 24 -50.95 11.34 38.89
C GLY A 24 -50.64 11.78 40.34
N SER A 25 -50.36 13.07 40.53
CA SER A 25 -50.43 13.80 41.83
C SER A 25 -49.36 13.47 42.90
N ASP A 26 -48.89 14.34 43.74
CA ASP A 26 -49.21 15.72 44.05
C ASP A 26 -48.20 16.29 45.06
N LEU A 27 -47.99 17.62 45.02
CA LEU A 27 -47.79 18.60 46.09
C LEU A 27 -46.72 18.45 47.20
N GLY A 28 -45.91 19.50 47.29
CA GLY A 28 -45.24 19.86 48.54
C GLY A 28 -44.23 21.01 48.47
N LYS A 29 -44.67 22.25 48.35
CA LYS A 29 -44.01 23.47 48.83
C LYS A 29 -44.63 23.84 50.18
N PRO A 30 -44.15 24.83 50.95
CA PRO A 30 -42.87 25.57 51.03
C PRO A 30 -42.36 25.71 52.50
N LYS A 31 -41.22 26.39 52.77
CA LYS A 31 -41.14 27.43 53.82
C LYS A 31 -39.88 28.27 53.74
N ARG A 32 -40.11 29.56 53.83
CA ARG A 32 -39.24 30.70 54.06
C ARG A 32 -38.60 30.62 55.47
N ASP A 33 -37.42 31.23 55.69
CA ASP A 33 -37.19 32.56 56.29
C ASP A 33 -35.72 32.71 56.74
N GLY A 34 -35.19 33.92 56.61
CA GLY A 34 -33.93 34.29 57.25
C GLY A 34 -33.19 35.46 56.60
N ALA A 35 -33.80 36.65 56.71
CA ALA A 35 -33.15 37.91 56.38
C ALA A 35 -32.14 38.33 57.47
N LYS A 36 -31.01 39.00 57.08
CA LYS A 36 -30.33 40.14 57.76
C LYS A 36 -28.99 40.38 57.04
N LYS A 37 -28.65 41.47 56.63
CA LYS A 37 -28.38 42.82 56.95
C LYS A 37 -27.47 43.46 55.91
N VAL A 38 -27.89 44.64 55.46
CA VAL A 38 -27.18 45.58 54.61
C VAL A 38 -25.97 46.16 55.34
N VAL A 39 -24.80 46.23 54.72
CA VAL A 39 -23.76 47.21 55.01
C VAL A 39 -23.34 47.83 53.66
N LYS A 40 -23.69 49.13 53.54
CA LYS A 40 -23.16 49.99 52.46
C LYS A 40 -21.69 50.28 52.74
N LYS A 41 -20.84 50.08 51.73
CA LYS A 41 -19.53 50.76 51.61
C LYS A 41 -19.40 51.29 50.19
N GLU A 42 -19.37 52.60 50.10
CA GLU A 42 -19.01 53.37 48.91
C GLU A 42 -17.61 53.03 48.48
N THR A 43 -17.41 52.73 47.22
CA THR A 43 -16.09 52.72 46.61
C THR A 43 -16.15 53.33 45.22
N LYS A 44 -15.25 54.26 45.03
CA LYS A 44 -14.99 55.15 43.92
C LYS A 44 -14.96 54.46 42.57
N SER A 45 -15.67 55.06 41.62
CA SER A 45 -15.60 54.71 40.19
C SER A 45 -14.21 54.97 39.60
N LYS A 46 -13.49 53.93 39.24
CA LYS A 46 -12.38 54.03 38.28
C LYS A 46 -12.91 53.81 36.90
N LYS A 47 -12.82 54.85 36.08
CA LYS A 47 -13.01 54.77 34.60
C LYS A 47 -12.02 53.77 34.05
N THR A 48 -12.53 52.60 33.63
CA THR A 48 -11.79 51.65 32.80
C THR A 48 -12.07 51.97 31.35
N THR A 49 -11.05 52.41 30.63
CA THR A 49 -10.99 52.46 29.19
C THR A 49 -11.30 51.08 28.59
N PRO A 50 -12.12 50.96 27.52
CA PRO A 50 -12.36 49.67 26.91
C PRO A 50 -11.06 49.14 26.28
N LYS A 51 -10.69 47.90 26.66
CA LYS A 51 -9.64 47.14 25.94
C LYS A 51 -10.05 46.99 24.48
N PRO A 52 -9.11 47.09 23.54
CA PRO A 52 -9.41 46.84 22.13
C PRO A 52 -9.95 45.41 21.98
N THR A 53 -11.11 45.30 21.38
CA THR A 53 -11.69 44.06 20.86
C THR A 53 -10.65 43.36 20.00
N LYS A 54 -10.29 42.14 20.35
CA LYS A 54 -9.50 41.28 19.49
C LYS A 54 -10.17 41.28 18.11
N SER A 55 -9.45 41.77 17.12
CA SER A 55 -9.79 41.61 15.72
C SER A 55 -10.13 40.14 15.46
N ALA A 56 -11.22 39.90 14.71
CA ALA A 56 -11.54 38.57 14.19
C ALA A 56 -10.29 37.94 13.55
N PRO A 57 -10.10 36.63 13.69
CA PRO A 57 -8.97 35.99 13.03
C PRO A 57 -9.07 36.29 11.54
N VAL A 58 -8.02 36.90 11.00
CA VAL A 58 -7.79 36.96 9.55
C VAL A 58 -7.92 35.51 9.08
N GLU A 59 -8.83 35.24 8.15
CA GLU A 59 -8.84 33.95 7.45
C GLU A 59 -7.45 33.79 6.85
N GLU A 60 -6.61 32.96 7.49
CA GLU A 60 -5.38 32.49 6.89
C GLU A 60 -5.80 31.85 5.55
N GLU A 61 -5.30 32.40 4.46
CA GLU A 61 -5.45 31.79 3.14
C GLU A 61 -5.01 30.33 3.26
N LEU A 62 -5.98 29.42 3.32
CA LEU A 62 -5.73 27.99 3.41
C LEU A 62 -5.01 27.55 2.14
N LEU A 63 -3.68 27.46 2.20
CA LEU A 63 -2.88 26.87 1.13
C LEU A 63 -3.39 25.45 0.90
N LEU A 64 -3.80 25.17 -0.34
CA LEU A 64 -4.19 23.82 -0.74
C LEU A 64 -2.97 22.90 -0.68
N GLN A 65 -2.96 21.99 0.29
CA GLN A 65 -1.87 21.04 0.52
C GLN A 65 -2.44 19.65 0.80
N THR A 66 -1.63 18.63 0.56
CA THR A 66 -1.95 17.26 0.96
C THR A 66 -2.00 17.13 2.49
N LEU A 67 -2.72 16.14 2.97
CA LEU A 67 -2.74 15.81 4.40
C LEU A 67 -1.35 15.42 4.88
N ARG A 68 -1.01 15.84 6.10
CA ARG A 68 0.29 15.49 6.69
C ARG A 68 0.51 13.98 6.70
N GLY A 69 1.58 13.55 6.06
CA GLY A 69 1.95 12.14 5.94
C GLY A 69 1.36 11.44 4.72
N MET A 70 0.65 12.17 3.88
CA MET A 70 0.25 11.75 2.53
C MET A 70 1.03 12.57 1.51
N ARG A 71 1.20 12.06 0.29
CA ARG A 71 1.96 12.74 -0.76
C ARG A 71 1.46 12.36 -2.15
N ASP A 72 1.71 13.21 -3.11
CA ASP A 72 1.59 12.89 -4.52
C ASP A 72 2.83 12.11 -4.99
N ILE A 73 2.63 11.16 -5.89
CA ILE A 73 3.70 10.51 -6.64
C ILE A 73 3.83 11.25 -7.97
N LEU A 74 4.80 12.15 -8.04
CA LEU A 74 4.97 13.06 -9.17
C LEU A 74 5.50 12.34 -10.42
N PRO A 75 5.37 12.96 -11.63
CA PRO A 75 5.80 12.35 -12.89
C PRO A 75 7.28 11.95 -12.96
N ASP A 76 8.17 12.65 -12.27
CA ASP A 76 9.61 12.33 -12.19
C ASP A 76 9.91 11.07 -11.38
N GLU A 77 9.01 10.66 -10.48
CA GLU A 77 9.11 9.41 -9.74
C GLU A 77 8.51 8.22 -10.49
N GLN A 78 7.55 8.46 -11.39
CA GLN A 78 6.81 7.39 -12.09
C GLN A 78 7.70 6.36 -12.79
N PRO A 79 8.86 6.69 -13.37
CA PRO A 79 9.75 5.68 -13.95
C PRO A 79 10.23 4.60 -12.98
N TYR A 80 10.43 4.92 -11.69
CA TYR A 80 10.73 3.94 -10.65
C TYR A 80 9.51 3.10 -10.30
N TRP A 81 8.37 3.73 -10.12
CA TRP A 81 7.09 3.07 -9.82
C TRP A 81 6.67 2.12 -10.93
N GLU A 82 6.85 2.51 -12.18
CA GLU A 82 6.54 1.66 -13.33
C GLU A 82 7.44 0.43 -13.38
N ARG A 83 8.74 0.60 -13.12
CA ARG A 83 9.66 -0.54 -12.99
C ARG A 83 9.20 -1.54 -11.93
N VAL A 84 8.80 -1.03 -10.75
CA VAL A 84 8.30 -1.86 -9.64
C VAL A 84 7.03 -2.60 -10.06
N ARG A 85 6.02 -1.88 -10.61
CA ARG A 85 4.75 -2.50 -11.05
C ARG A 85 4.97 -3.60 -12.07
N ARG A 86 5.83 -3.36 -13.07
CA ARG A 86 6.12 -4.35 -14.12
C ARG A 86 6.78 -5.61 -13.56
N ILE A 87 7.80 -5.47 -12.73
CA ILE A 87 8.49 -6.60 -12.12
C ILE A 87 7.53 -7.42 -11.25
N LEU A 88 6.73 -6.78 -10.41
CA LEU A 88 5.76 -7.46 -9.55
C LEU A 88 4.68 -8.20 -10.36
N THR A 89 4.15 -7.55 -11.41
CA THR A 89 3.14 -8.17 -12.27
C THR A 89 3.73 -9.35 -13.06
N THR A 90 4.95 -9.21 -13.59
CA THR A 90 5.62 -10.32 -14.27
C THR A 90 5.88 -11.48 -13.32
N ALA A 91 6.43 -11.23 -12.13
CA ALA A 91 6.67 -12.24 -11.12
C ALA A 91 5.37 -12.94 -10.67
N SER A 92 4.26 -12.19 -10.52
CA SER A 92 2.98 -12.79 -10.17
C SER A 92 2.51 -13.80 -11.21
N HIS A 93 2.60 -13.49 -12.50
CA HIS A 93 2.22 -14.39 -13.58
C HIS A 93 3.13 -15.62 -13.65
N GLU A 94 4.44 -15.43 -13.55
CA GLU A 94 5.44 -16.52 -13.63
C GLU A 94 5.31 -17.53 -12.49
N TYR A 95 4.81 -17.10 -11.30
CA TYR A 95 4.56 -17.98 -10.17
C TYR A 95 3.10 -18.44 -10.06
N GLY A 96 2.27 -18.14 -11.07
CA GLY A 96 0.88 -18.58 -11.15
C GLY A 96 -0.08 -17.86 -10.19
N PHE A 97 0.22 -16.63 -9.81
CA PHE A 97 -0.69 -15.82 -9.01
C PHE A 97 -1.73 -15.13 -9.90
N SER A 98 -2.98 -15.17 -9.48
CA SER A 98 -4.07 -14.40 -10.06
C SER A 98 -4.21 -13.05 -9.37
N ARG A 99 -4.33 -11.98 -10.15
CA ARG A 99 -4.53 -10.63 -9.59
C ARG A 99 -5.95 -10.48 -9.06
N ILE A 100 -6.05 -9.86 -7.88
CA ILE A 100 -7.30 -9.41 -7.27
C ILE A 100 -7.14 -7.98 -6.77
N ASP A 101 -8.11 -7.12 -7.05
CA ASP A 101 -8.17 -5.76 -6.54
C ASP A 101 -9.26 -5.68 -5.45
N LEU A 102 -8.88 -5.25 -4.27
CA LEU A 102 -9.72 -5.22 -3.08
C LEU A 102 -10.28 -3.81 -2.83
N PRO A 103 -11.46 -3.66 -2.23
CA PRO A 103 -11.97 -2.38 -1.76
C PRO A 103 -10.97 -1.68 -0.83
N THR A 104 -10.90 -0.35 -0.93
CA THR A 104 -10.08 0.48 -0.02
C THR A 104 -10.78 0.68 1.32
N VAL A 105 -12.11 0.70 1.31
CA VAL A 105 -12.96 0.83 2.50
C VAL A 105 -13.60 -0.51 2.80
N GLU A 106 -13.47 -0.97 4.02
CA GLU A 106 -14.01 -2.24 4.52
C GLU A 106 -14.74 -2.00 5.85
N PHE A 107 -15.57 -2.95 6.28
CA PHE A 107 -16.12 -2.91 7.63
C PHE A 107 -15.02 -2.95 8.68
N ALA A 108 -15.07 -2.08 9.68
CA ALA A 108 -14.06 -1.99 10.73
C ALA A 108 -13.85 -3.30 11.49
N HIS A 109 -14.90 -4.09 11.67
CA HIS A 109 -14.83 -5.37 12.38
C HIS A 109 -13.95 -6.41 11.66
N LEU A 110 -13.78 -6.31 10.34
CA LEU A 110 -12.84 -7.16 9.60
C LEU A 110 -11.43 -7.04 10.18
N PHE A 111 -10.93 -5.82 10.32
CA PHE A 111 -9.57 -5.57 10.80
C PHE A 111 -9.45 -5.80 12.31
N ILE A 112 -10.47 -5.47 13.10
CA ILE A 112 -10.47 -5.70 14.56
C ILE A 112 -10.36 -7.20 14.87
N ARG A 113 -11.05 -8.05 14.10
CA ARG A 113 -11.01 -9.52 14.28
C ARG A 113 -9.73 -10.14 13.75
N SER A 114 -9.19 -9.64 12.62
CA SER A 114 -8.03 -10.25 11.97
C SER A 114 -6.71 -9.81 12.59
N VAL A 115 -6.52 -8.52 12.82
CA VAL A 115 -5.23 -7.94 13.24
C VAL A 115 -4.98 -8.15 14.73
N GLY A 116 -6.03 -8.25 15.53
CA GLY A 116 -5.99 -8.44 16.98
C GLY A 116 -6.02 -7.11 17.76
N THR A 117 -6.80 -7.12 18.87
CA THR A 117 -6.83 -6.03 19.85
C THR A 117 -5.50 -5.97 20.60
N GLY A 118 -5.01 -4.75 20.92
CA GLY A 118 -3.70 -4.56 21.57
C GLY A 118 -2.53 -4.44 20.60
N THR A 119 -2.80 -4.47 19.28
CA THR A 119 -1.82 -4.09 18.26
C THR A 119 -1.84 -2.57 18.05
N ASP A 120 -0.68 -1.98 17.76
CA ASP A 120 -0.61 -0.53 17.46
C ASP A 120 -1.51 -0.13 16.30
N ILE A 121 -1.70 -1.01 15.32
CA ILE A 121 -2.54 -0.78 14.15
C ILE A 121 -3.99 -0.55 14.55
N ILE A 122 -4.57 -1.42 15.37
CA ILE A 122 -5.97 -1.32 15.79
C ILE A 122 -6.18 -0.23 16.84
N ASP A 123 -5.24 -0.10 17.78
CA ASP A 123 -5.43 0.80 18.91
C ASP A 123 -5.18 2.28 18.55
N LYS A 124 -4.31 2.57 17.55
CA LYS A 124 -3.79 3.92 17.30
C LYS A 124 -3.69 4.34 15.83
N GLU A 125 -3.56 3.39 14.90
CA GLU A 125 -3.17 3.72 13.52
C GLU A 125 -4.30 3.55 12.51
N ILE A 126 -5.38 2.86 12.85
CA ILE A 126 -6.48 2.62 11.93
C ILE A 126 -7.33 3.89 11.71
N TYR A 127 -7.64 4.19 10.45
CA TYR A 127 -8.62 5.23 10.10
C TYR A 127 -10.03 4.67 10.17
N LEU A 128 -10.79 5.13 11.15
CA LEU A 128 -12.17 4.72 11.39
C LEU A 128 -13.14 5.87 11.13
N PHE A 129 -14.25 5.60 10.47
CA PHE A 129 -15.33 6.55 10.26
C PHE A 129 -16.67 5.84 10.08
N ASN A 130 -17.76 6.59 10.10
CA ASN A 130 -19.08 6.06 9.85
C ASN A 130 -19.57 6.52 8.46
N THR A 131 -20.21 5.61 7.72
CA THR A 131 -20.93 5.95 6.49
C THR A 131 -22.15 6.79 6.82
N ARG A 132 -22.76 7.41 5.81
CA ARG A 132 -24.06 8.10 6.00
C ARG A 132 -25.18 7.14 6.44
N GLY A 133 -25.06 5.85 6.12
CA GLY A 133 -25.97 4.80 6.56
C GLY A 133 -25.75 4.32 8.00
N GLY A 134 -24.70 4.80 8.67
CA GLY A 134 -24.36 4.43 10.05
C GLY A 134 -23.39 3.26 10.18
N ASP A 135 -22.94 2.65 9.10
CA ASP A 135 -21.97 1.56 9.16
C ASP A 135 -20.60 2.05 9.63
N ARG A 136 -20.01 1.33 10.57
CA ARG A 136 -18.65 1.60 11.03
C ARG A 136 -17.65 0.94 10.10
N VAL A 137 -16.89 1.75 9.39
CA VAL A 137 -15.94 1.32 8.37
C VAL A 137 -14.52 1.84 8.66
N ALA A 138 -13.56 1.29 7.94
CA ALA A 138 -12.15 1.69 8.03
C ALA A 138 -11.53 1.80 6.64
N LEU A 139 -10.54 2.69 6.49
CA LEU A 139 -9.56 2.55 5.42
C LEU A 139 -8.66 1.36 5.75
N ARG A 140 -8.43 0.48 4.80
CA ARG A 140 -7.65 -0.75 4.99
C ARG A 140 -6.23 -0.45 5.46
N PRO A 141 -5.80 -0.94 6.65
CA PRO A 141 -4.44 -0.78 7.16
C PRO A 141 -3.46 -1.83 6.62
N GLU A 142 -3.98 -2.88 5.98
CA GLU A 142 -3.26 -3.98 5.33
C GLU A 142 -4.21 -4.69 4.35
N MET A 143 -3.71 -5.63 3.53
CA MET A 143 -4.52 -6.28 2.50
C MET A 143 -4.93 -7.71 2.83
N THR A 144 -4.17 -8.43 3.65
CA THR A 144 -4.38 -9.87 3.89
C THR A 144 -5.76 -10.18 4.47
N ALA A 145 -6.26 -9.34 5.40
CA ALA A 145 -7.62 -9.50 5.93
C ALA A 145 -8.69 -9.37 4.84
N GLY A 146 -8.53 -8.40 3.94
CA GLY A 146 -9.41 -8.22 2.78
C GLY A 146 -9.35 -9.40 1.81
N LEU A 147 -8.16 -9.99 1.60
CA LEU A 147 -7.97 -11.21 0.80
C LEU A 147 -8.70 -12.39 1.43
N CYS A 148 -8.54 -12.60 2.74
CA CYS A 148 -9.26 -13.67 3.46
C CYS A 148 -10.79 -13.48 3.42
N ARG A 149 -11.28 -12.24 3.57
CA ARG A 149 -12.70 -11.93 3.41
C ARG A 149 -13.18 -12.27 1.99
N ALA A 150 -12.44 -11.86 0.94
CA ALA A 150 -12.77 -12.17 -0.44
C ALA A 150 -12.75 -13.68 -0.72
N TYR A 151 -11.77 -14.41 -0.16
CA TYR A 151 -11.70 -15.87 -0.24
C TYR A 151 -12.97 -16.53 0.31
N ILE A 152 -13.44 -16.08 1.48
CA ILE A 152 -14.66 -16.60 2.13
C ILE A 152 -15.90 -16.19 1.34
N GLU A 153 -16.08 -14.90 1.06
CA GLU A 153 -17.28 -14.34 0.46
C GLU A 153 -17.58 -14.90 -0.93
N HIS A 154 -16.53 -15.13 -1.72
CA HIS A 154 -16.66 -15.66 -3.08
C HIS A 154 -16.52 -17.20 -3.17
N GLY A 155 -16.50 -17.89 -2.03
CA GLY A 155 -16.44 -19.36 -1.99
C GLY A 155 -15.20 -19.94 -2.68
N MET A 156 -14.06 -19.25 -2.62
CA MET A 156 -12.85 -19.69 -3.34
C MET A 156 -12.31 -21.03 -2.84
N GLY A 157 -12.70 -21.47 -1.64
CA GLY A 157 -12.24 -22.74 -1.06
C GLY A 157 -12.52 -23.99 -1.89
N VAL A 158 -13.43 -23.92 -2.88
CA VAL A 158 -13.72 -25.01 -3.82
C VAL A 158 -12.74 -25.09 -4.99
N LEU A 159 -11.91 -24.07 -5.19
CA LEU A 159 -10.94 -24.02 -6.28
C LEU A 159 -9.75 -24.97 -6.01
N PRO A 160 -9.05 -25.44 -7.07
CA PRO A 160 -7.82 -26.21 -6.91
C PRO A 160 -6.77 -25.46 -6.06
N LYS A 161 -6.16 -26.18 -5.12
CA LYS A 161 -5.15 -25.63 -4.20
C LYS A 161 -3.72 -25.92 -4.70
N PRO A 162 -2.75 -25.08 -4.38
CA PRO A 162 -2.86 -23.81 -3.65
C PRO A 162 -3.49 -22.70 -4.49
N ILE A 163 -4.38 -21.92 -3.86
CA ILE A 163 -4.94 -20.72 -4.49
C ILE A 163 -3.94 -19.58 -4.25
N LYS A 164 -3.45 -18.99 -5.32
CA LYS A 164 -2.41 -17.96 -5.29
C LYS A 164 -2.99 -16.62 -5.73
N LEU A 165 -3.03 -15.64 -4.83
CA LEU A 165 -3.59 -14.31 -5.08
C LEU A 165 -2.53 -13.22 -4.93
N PHE A 166 -2.51 -12.31 -5.91
CA PHE A 166 -1.67 -11.12 -5.93
C PHE A 166 -2.53 -9.87 -5.86
N SER A 167 -2.23 -8.98 -4.93
CA SER A 167 -2.88 -7.68 -4.84
C SER A 167 -1.87 -6.55 -4.68
N MET A 168 -2.19 -5.37 -5.21
CA MET A 168 -1.35 -4.19 -5.11
C MET A 168 -2.22 -2.93 -5.00
N GLY A 169 -1.90 -2.06 -4.05
CA GLY A 169 -2.64 -0.82 -3.87
C GLY A 169 -2.23 -0.05 -2.61
N PRO A 170 -2.91 1.09 -2.34
CA PRO A 170 -2.65 1.88 -1.15
C PRO A 170 -3.21 1.23 0.10
N ILE A 171 -2.49 1.40 1.21
CA ILE A 171 -2.95 1.11 2.57
C ILE A 171 -2.77 2.35 3.46
N PHE A 172 -3.49 2.40 4.58
CA PHE A 172 -3.63 3.61 5.37
C PHE A 172 -3.35 3.33 6.84
N ARG A 173 -2.34 4.02 7.41
CA ARG A 173 -1.99 3.92 8.83
C ARG A 173 -1.68 5.30 9.40
N TYR A 174 -2.39 5.69 10.45
CA TYR A 174 -2.16 6.97 11.13
C TYR A 174 -0.92 6.90 12.02
N ASP A 175 0.23 6.68 11.41
CA ASP A 175 1.51 6.61 12.10
C ASP A 175 2.24 7.97 12.07
N ARG A 176 3.32 8.08 12.87
CA ARG A 176 4.19 9.26 12.85
C ARG A 176 4.95 9.29 11.51
N PRO A 177 4.72 10.31 10.67
CA PRO A 177 5.35 10.37 9.36
C PRO A 177 6.87 10.50 9.46
N GLN A 178 7.57 9.71 8.66
CA GLN A 178 9.01 9.81 8.42
C GLN A 178 9.30 9.26 7.01
N GLU A 179 10.52 9.43 6.52
CA GLU A 179 10.89 8.91 5.21
C GLU A 179 10.59 7.42 5.07
N GLY A 180 9.87 7.06 4.01
CA GLY A 180 9.42 5.68 3.78
C GLY A 180 8.35 5.15 4.74
N ARG A 181 7.77 6.03 5.58
CA ARG A 181 6.66 5.71 6.48
C ARG A 181 5.60 6.79 6.37
N TYR A 182 4.76 6.64 5.34
CA TYR A 182 3.66 7.54 5.06
C TYR A 182 2.36 7.02 5.66
N ARG A 183 1.38 7.89 5.85
CA ARG A 183 0.03 7.52 6.31
C ARG A 183 -0.79 6.86 5.23
N GLU A 184 -0.55 7.21 3.98
CA GLU A 184 -0.94 6.47 2.80
C GLU A 184 0.32 5.97 2.13
N HIS A 185 0.45 4.66 1.92
CA HIS A 185 1.58 4.05 1.24
C HIS A 185 1.15 2.81 0.48
N TRP A 186 1.90 2.46 -0.52
CA TRP A 186 1.56 1.36 -1.39
C TRP A 186 2.18 0.05 -0.93
N GLN A 187 1.38 -1.01 -0.99
CA GLN A 187 1.85 -2.39 -0.79
C GLN A 187 1.55 -3.26 -1.99
N ALA A 188 2.36 -4.32 -2.14
CA ALA A 188 2.06 -5.47 -2.97
C ALA A 188 2.08 -6.71 -2.09
N ASN A 189 1.04 -7.51 -2.19
CA ASN A 189 0.84 -8.73 -1.43
C ASN A 189 0.82 -9.94 -2.36
N PHE A 190 1.46 -11.03 -1.91
CA PHE A 190 1.42 -12.35 -2.52
C PHE A 190 0.98 -13.33 -1.44
N ASP A 191 -0.19 -13.91 -1.61
CA ASP A 191 -0.83 -14.77 -0.61
C ASP A 191 -1.25 -16.11 -1.25
N MET A 192 -0.95 -17.22 -0.56
CA MET A 192 -1.26 -18.58 -0.98
C MET A 192 -2.12 -19.26 0.08
N PHE A 193 -3.20 -19.91 -0.36
CA PHE A 193 -4.22 -20.52 0.51
C PHE A 193 -4.39 -22.00 0.21
N GLY A 194 -4.58 -22.79 1.25
CA GLY A 194 -5.03 -24.17 1.15
C GLY A 194 -3.97 -25.24 1.31
N GLU A 195 -2.69 -24.87 1.57
CA GLU A 195 -1.60 -25.82 1.73
C GLU A 195 -0.76 -25.53 2.98
N SER A 196 -0.47 -26.59 3.73
CA SER A 196 0.31 -26.49 4.98
C SER A 196 1.77 -26.87 4.83
N ASP A 197 2.18 -27.46 3.70
CA ASP A 197 3.54 -27.94 3.49
C ASP A 197 4.56 -26.79 3.53
N PRO A 198 5.68 -26.93 4.28
CA PRO A 198 6.74 -25.92 4.41
C PRO A 198 7.44 -25.58 3.08
N ILE A 199 7.26 -26.37 2.02
CA ILE A 199 7.78 -26.04 0.68
C ILE A 199 7.21 -24.72 0.15
N LEU A 200 5.95 -24.38 0.51
CA LEU A 200 5.36 -23.10 0.14
C LEU A 200 5.96 -21.94 0.90
N ASP A 201 6.46 -22.17 2.13
CA ASP A 201 7.21 -21.16 2.89
C ASP A 201 8.51 -20.83 2.15
N ALA A 202 9.23 -21.84 1.69
CA ALA A 202 10.45 -21.68 0.90
C ALA A 202 10.16 -21.02 -0.47
N GLN A 203 9.09 -21.42 -1.17
CA GLN A 203 8.67 -20.80 -2.43
C GLN A 203 8.31 -19.32 -2.24
N THR A 204 7.71 -18.97 -1.10
CA THR A 204 7.38 -17.59 -0.74
C THR A 204 8.65 -16.74 -0.61
N ILE A 205 9.68 -17.24 0.09
CA ILE A 205 10.99 -16.58 0.19
C ILE A 205 11.66 -16.50 -1.18
N GLN A 206 11.64 -17.58 -1.97
CA GLN A 206 12.21 -17.62 -3.32
C GLN A 206 11.59 -16.53 -4.22
N LEU A 207 10.27 -16.39 -4.21
CA LEU A 207 9.58 -15.34 -4.97
C LEU A 207 9.99 -13.95 -4.50
N ALA A 208 10.01 -13.72 -3.18
CA ALA A 208 10.42 -12.44 -2.62
C ALA A 208 11.88 -12.11 -2.98
N PHE A 209 12.79 -13.07 -2.90
CA PHE A 209 14.20 -12.93 -3.28
C PHE A 209 14.36 -12.60 -4.77
N ARG A 210 13.63 -13.31 -5.64
CA ARG A 210 13.61 -13.03 -7.08
C ARG A 210 13.15 -11.60 -7.37
N VAL A 211 12.06 -11.15 -6.75
CA VAL A 211 11.53 -9.79 -6.93
C VAL A 211 12.57 -8.75 -6.53
N VAL A 212 13.18 -8.87 -5.35
CA VAL A 212 14.20 -7.91 -4.87
C VAL A 212 15.42 -7.84 -5.80
N ASN A 213 15.87 -9.01 -6.31
CA ASN A 213 16.98 -9.08 -7.25
C ASN A 213 16.66 -8.44 -8.61
N GLN A 214 15.46 -8.71 -9.17
CA GLN A 214 15.03 -8.09 -10.44
C GLN A 214 14.84 -6.58 -10.30
N LEU A 215 14.45 -6.09 -9.12
CA LEU A 215 14.42 -4.66 -8.80
C LEU A 215 15.84 -4.05 -8.78
N GLY A 216 16.88 -4.87 -8.68
CA GLY A 216 18.28 -4.43 -8.62
C GLY A 216 18.70 -3.97 -7.24
N LEU A 217 17.97 -4.37 -6.20
CA LEU A 217 18.31 -4.04 -4.81
C LEU A 217 19.49 -4.88 -4.34
N LYS A 218 20.40 -4.25 -3.58
CA LYS A 218 21.61 -4.87 -3.03
C LYS A 218 21.57 -4.80 -1.51
N ASN A 219 22.41 -5.62 -0.86
CA ASN A 219 22.53 -5.67 0.60
C ASN A 219 21.18 -5.97 1.29
N ILE A 220 20.46 -6.96 0.74
CA ILE A 220 19.18 -7.42 1.26
C ILE A 220 19.42 -8.67 2.10
N GLU A 221 18.88 -8.64 3.31
CA GLU A 221 18.88 -9.73 4.26
C GLU A 221 17.47 -10.28 4.44
N PHE A 222 17.33 -11.59 4.38
CA PHE A 222 16.10 -12.32 4.74
C PHE A 222 16.25 -12.88 6.14
N GLN A 223 15.57 -12.29 7.11
CA GLN A 223 15.53 -12.80 8.46
C GLN A 223 14.33 -13.72 8.62
N VAL A 224 14.54 -14.92 9.17
CA VAL A 224 13.51 -15.93 9.36
C VAL A 224 13.41 -16.36 10.82
N ASN A 225 12.21 -16.76 11.26
CA ASN A 225 11.95 -17.32 12.58
C ASN A 225 10.70 -18.21 12.54
N SER A 226 10.50 -18.98 13.59
CA SER A 226 9.23 -19.64 13.89
C SER A 226 8.68 -19.16 15.23
N ILE A 227 7.41 -18.77 15.23
CA ILE A 227 6.70 -18.32 16.44
C ILE A 227 5.70 -19.38 16.97
N GLY A 228 5.72 -20.58 16.39
CA GLY A 228 4.84 -21.68 16.76
C GLY A 228 3.36 -21.46 16.48
N THR A 229 2.54 -22.35 16.99
CA THR A 229 1.07 -22.22 16.95
C THR A 229 0.57 -21.34 18.10
N PRO A 230 -0.68 -20.85 18.07
CA PRO A 230 -1.25 -20.10 19.18
C PRO A 230 -1.24 -20.86 20.50
N GLU A 231 -1.31 -22.19 20.46
CA GLU A 231 -1.30 -23.07 21.64
C GLU A 231 0.09 -23.10 22.30
N THR A 232 1.14 -23.35 21.52
CA THR A 232 2.53 -23.42 22.03
C THR A 232 3.08 -22.04 22.39
N ARG A 233 2.61 -21.00 21.72
CA ARG A 233 2.98 -19.62 22.01
C ARG A 233 2.68 -19.20 23.45
N LYS A 234 1.60 -19.71 24.05
CA LYS A 234 1.22 -19.42 25.44
C LYS A 234 2.32 -19.77 26.44
N ASP A 235 3.03 -20.86 26.22
CA ASP A 235 4.10 -21.26 27.12
C ASP A 235 5.37 -20.43 26.94
N TYR A 236 5.67 -20.06 25.70
CA TYR A 236 6.70 -19.08 25.40
C TYR A 236 6.39 -17.70 26.01
N GLU A 237 5.17 -17.21 25.86
CA GLU A 237 4.74 -15.93 26.45
C GLU A 237 4.87 -15.93 27.98
N LYS A 238 4.47 -17.02 28.65
CA LYS A 238 4.66 -17.19 30.12
C LYS A 238 6.14 -17.13 30.49
N ALA A 239 7.02 -17.79 29.73
CA ALA A 239 8.45 -17.77 29.98
C ALA A 239 9.03 -16.36 29.77
N LEU A 240 8.62 -15.67 28.71
CA LEU A 240 9.04 -14.30 28.41
C LEU A 240 8.58 -13.31 29.49
N VAL A 241 7.33 -13.41 29.93
CA VAL A 241 6.79 -12.61 31.05
C VAL A 241 7.58 -12.85 32.32
N ARG A 242 7.80 -14.14 32.70
CA ARG A 242 8.59 -14.50 33.88
C ARG A 242 10.01 -13.92 33.83
N TYR A 243 10.65 -13.96 32.67
CA TYR A 243 11.98 -13.41 32.46
C TYR A 243 12.01 -11.87 32.64
N LEU A 244 11.00 -11.17 32.14
CA LEU A 244 10.95 -9.71 32.15
C LEU A 244 10.32 -9.10 33.42
N GLU A 245 9.56 -9.87 34.20
CA GLU A 245 8.83 -9.33 35.36
C GLU A 245 9.77 -8.69 36.40
N SER A 246 10.91 -9.33 36.68
CA SER A 246 11.94 -8.78 37.60
C SER A 246 12.57 -7.47 37.10
N GLN A 247 12.46 -7.19 35.80
CA GLN A 247 13.04 -6.03 35.15
C GLN A 247 11.99 -5.04 34.62
N LYS A 248 10.73 -5.24 34.95
CA LYS A 248 9.56 -4.47 34.47
C LYS A 248 9.74 -2.96 34.57
N GLN A 249 10.30 -2.49 35.69
CA GLN A 249 10.53 -1.04 35.93
C GLN A 249 11.58 -0.43 34.97
N LYS A 250 12.49 -1.24 34.42
CA LYS A 250 13.50 -0.78 33.47
C LYS A 250 12.96 -0.70 32.04
N LEU A 251 11.84 -1.38 31.73
CA LEU A 251 11.19 -1.31 30.43
C LEU A 251 10.64 0.11 30.15
N CYS A 252 10.52 0.46 28.87
CA CYS A 252 9.81 1.67 28.47
C CYS A 252 8.31 1.55 28.80
N GLU A 253 7.61 2.66 28.91
CA GLU A 253 6.19 2.71 29.28
C GLU A 253 5.34 1.80 28.39
N LYS A 254 5.56 1.85 27.08
CA LYS A 254 4.88 1.00 26.10
C LYS A 254 5.14 -0.49 26.35
N CYS A 255 6.38 -0.88 26.66
CA CYS A 255 6.73 -2.28 26.92
C CYS A 255 6.21 -2.77 28.27
N ARG A 256 6.06 -1.89 29.28
CA ARG A 256 5.39 -2.23 30.54
C ARG A 256 3.91 -2.62 30.33
N LEU A 257 3.22 -1.89 29.45
CA LEU A 257 1.86 -2.23 29.08
C LEU A 257 1.82 -3.57 28.26
N ARG A 258 2.70 -3.70 27.27
CA ARG A 258 2.81 -4.90 26.44
C ARG A 258 3.11 -6.16 27.24
N LEU A 259 3.78 -6.06 28.38
CA LEU A 259 4.08 -7.22 29.22
C LEU A 259 2.81 -7.96 29.68
N THR A 260 1.70 -7.24 29.81
CA THR A 260 0.40 -7.79 30.21
C THR A 260 -0.55 -8.05 29.04
N THR A 261 -0.40 -7.33 27.92
CA THR A 261 -1.34 -7.38 26.79
C THR A 261 -0.83 -8.21 25.63
N ASN A 262 0.46 -8.08 25.29
CA ASN A 262 1.09 -8.79 24.18
C ASN A 262 2.62 -8.82 24.38
N PRO A 263 3.14 -9.75 25.22
CA PRO A 263 4.54 -9.78 25.63
C PRO A 263 5.52 -9.97 24.47
N MET A 264 5.15 -10.71 23.42
CA MET A 264 6.01 -10.92 22.26
C MET A 264 6.35 -9.61 21.54
N ARG A 265 5.47 -8.61 21.58
CA ARG A 265 5.71 -7.28 20.96
C ARG A 265 6.83 -6.48 21.65
N ILE A 266 7.29 -6.91 22.80
CA ILE A 266 8.45 -6.31 23.48
C ILE A 266 9.74 -6.58 22.70
N LEU A 267 9.83 -7.73 22.03
CA LEU A 267 10.98 -8.13 21.19
C LEU A 267 11.20 -7.19 20.00
N ASP A 268 10.12 -6.54 19.50
CA ASP A 268 10.19 -5.54 18.41
C ASP A 268 10.34 -4.10 18.91
N CYS A 269 10.63 -3.88 20.20
CA CYS A 269 10.86 -2.55 20.73
C CYS A 269 12.14 -1.94 20.15
N LYS A 270 12.09 -0.63 19.81
CA LYS A 270 13.22 0.11 19.23
C LYS A 270 14.01 0.93 20.28
N GLU A 271 13.55 0.93 21.53
CA GLU A 271 14.23 1.58 22.63
C GLU A 271 15.44 0.76 23.08
N ASP A 272 16.65 1.34 23.07
CA ASP A 272 17.90 0.64 23.37
C ASP A 272 17.85 -0.12 24.69
N LYS A 273 17.27 0.49 25.73
CA LYS A 273 17.10 -0.18 27.04
C LYS A 273 16.28 -1.45 26.96
N CYS A 274 15.22 -1.48 26.12
CA CYS A 274 14.39 -2.66 25.94
C CYS A 274 15.11 -3.71 25.08
N ILE A 275 15.87 -3.27 24.07
CA ILE A 275 16.70 -4.15 23.23
C ILE A 275 17.71 -4.89 24.11
N GLN A 276 18.42 -4.17 24.99
CA GLN A 276 19.40 -4.76 25.94
C GLN A 276 18.76 -5.74 26.90
N LEU A 277 17.60 -5.38 27.48
CA LEU A 277 16.87 -6.23 28.42
C LEU A 277 16.36 -7.52 27.79
N THR A 278 16.07 -7.52 26.48
CA THR A 278 15.60 -8.70 25.75
C THR A 278 16.68 -9.46 24.98
N ALA A 279 17.97 -9.04 25.11
CA ALA A 279 19.07 -9.66 24.40
C ALA A 279 19.25 -11.15 24.76
N HIS A 280 18.99 -11.51 26.01
CA HIS A 280 19.10 -12.89 26.52
C HIS A 280 17.72 -13.45 26.93
N ALA A 281 16.64 -12.94 26.33
CA ALA A 281 15.30 -13.48 26.57
C ALA A 281 15.16 -14.90 26.03
N PRO A 282 14.26 -15.73 26.59
CA PRO A 282 13.92 -17.01 26.02
C PRO A 282 13.61 -16.93 24.53
N GLN A 283 14.01 -17.93 23.75
CA GLN A 283 13.82 -17.95 22.30
C GLN A 283 12.53 -18.72 21.95
N SER A 284 11.76 -18.25 20.98
CA SER A 284 10.53 -18.93 20.56
C SER A 284 10.79 -20.36 20.05
N LEU A 285 11.96 -20.59 19.45
CA LEU A 285 12.35 -21.90 18.89
C LEU A 285 12.46 -23.01 19.95
N ASP A 286 12.77 -22.66 21.22
CA ASP A 286 12.89 -23.61 22.31
C ASP A 286 11.52 -24.14 22.78
N TYR A 287 10.45 -23.44 22.44
CA TYR A 287 9.07 -23.74 22.87
C TYR A 287 8.19 -24.29 21.73
N LEU A 288 8.79 -24.63 20.59
CA LEU A 288 8.04 -25.21 19.48
C LEU A 288 7.61 -26.64 19.81
N ASP A 289 6.35 -26.96 19.48
CA ASP A 289 5.89 -28.34 19.44
C ASP A 289 6.66 -29.14 18.38
N PRO A 290 6.61 -30.49 18.46
CA PRO A 290 7.35 -31.35 17.52
C PRO A 290 6.98 -31.07 16.05
N GLU A 291 5.69 -30.80 15.75
CA GLU A 291 5.22 -30.54 14.40
C GLU A 291 5.76 -29.18 13.88
N SER A 292 5.65 -28.12 14.66
CA SER A 292 6.17 -26.80 14.30
C SER A 292 7.70 -26.81 14.18
N ARG A 293 8.40 -27.59 14.97
CA ARG A 293 9.85 -27.77 14.89
C ARG A 293 10.24 -28.49 13.59
N GLU A 294 9.57 -29.58 13.26
CA GLU A 294 9.81 -30.31 12.02
C GLU A 294 9.47 -29.47 10.80
N HIS A 295 8.36 -28.71 10.85
CA HIS A 295 7.98 -27.76 9.81
C HIS A 295 9.09 -26.73 9.57
N PHE A 296 9.61 -26.10 10.64
CA PHE A 296 10.66 -25.09 10.53
C PHE A 296 11.97 -25.68 10.03
N LYS A 297 12.32 -26.89 10.47
CA LYS A 297 13.50 -27.63 10.00
C LYS A 297 13.43 -27.88 8.48
N LYS A 298 12.32 -28.45 7.99
CA LYS A 298 12.11 -28.68 6.55
C LYS A 298 12.13 -27.40 5.74
N PHE A 299 11.53 -26.32 6.26
CA PHE A 299 11.60 -25.01 5.63
C PHE A 299 13.04 -24.53 5.43
N LEU A 300 13.89 -24.67 6.45
CA LEU A 300 15.32 -24.30 6.34
C LEU A 300 16.06 -25.22 5.35
N GLU A 301 15.83 -26.53 5.37
CA GLU A 301 16.40 -27.47 4.40
C GLU A 301 16.04 -27.11 2.96
N TYR A 302 14.80 -26.65 2.69
CA TYR A 302 14.41 -26.16 1.37
C TYR A 302 15.09 -24.84 0.98
N LEU A 303 15.34 -23.94 1.92
CA LEU A 303 16.10 -22.70 1.65
C LEU A 303 17.57 -23.02 1.35
N ASP A 304 18.16 -23.99 2.05
CA ASP A 304 19.52 -24.46 1.81
C ASP A 304 19.65 -25.12 0.43
N GLU A 305 18.69 -25.97 0.03
CA GLU A 305 18.63 -26.58 -1.32
C GLU A 305 18.50 -25.54 -2.42
N LEU A 306 17.78 -24.44 -2.16
CA LEU A 306 17.65 -23.31 -3.08
C LEU A 306 18.85 -22.35 -3.06
N GLU A 307 19.85 -22.61 -2.22
CA GLU A 307 21.02 -21.73 -2.00
C GLU A 307 20.61 -20.28 -1.69
N LEU A 308 19.46 -20.07 -1.02
CA LEU A 308 18.98 -18.75 -0.69
C LEU A 308 19.62 -18.22 0.60
N PRO A 309 20.22 -17.03 0.58
CA PRO A 309 20.81 -16.45 1.78
C PRO A 309 19.74 -16.02 2.78
N TYR A 310 19.81 -16.50 4.00
CA TYR A 310 18.95 -16.10 5.12
C TYR A 310 19.72 -16.05 6.44
N SER A 311 19.13 -15.40 7.43
CA SER A 311 19.60 -15.45 8.82
C SER A 311 18.45 -15.80 9.76
N ILE A 312 18.73 -16.62 10.77
CA ILE A 312 17.75 -16.94 11.81
C ILE A 312 17.79 -15.81 12.84
N ASN A 313 16.65 -15.13 13.03
CA ASN A 313 16.48 -14.11 14.04
C ASN A 313 15.40 -14.54 15.04
N THR A 314 15.81 -15.16 16.15
CA THR A 314 14.91 -15.67 17.19
C THR A 314 14.08 -14.59 17.90
N ARG A 315 14.42 -13.31 17.71
CA ARG A 315 13.65 -12.16 18.21
C ARG A 315 12.66 -11.63 17.19
N LEU A 316 12.67 -12.16 15.97
CA LEU A 316 11.76 -11.70 14.93
C LEU A 316 10.32 -12.06 15.27
N VAL A 317 9.50 -11.04 15.46
CA VAL A 317 8.05 -11.09 15.57
C VAL A 317 7.42 -10.12 14.60
N ARG A 318 6.16 -10.32 14.24
CA ARG A 318 5.46 -9.48 13.27
C ARG A 318 4.49 -8.52 13.95
N GLY A 319 4.12 -7.46 13.24
CA GLY A 319 3.22 -6.41 13.72
C GLY A 319 1.75 -6.78 13.83
N LEU A 320 1.38 -7.98 13.43
CA LEU A 320 0.01 -8.48 13.30
C LEU A 320 -0.07 -9.82 14.04
N ASP A 321 -1.13 -10.05 14.79
CA ASP A 321 -1.21 -11.19 15.72
C ASP A 321 -1.68 -12.50 15.07
N TYR A 322 -2.13 -12.44 13.82
CA TYR A 322 -2.61 -13.62 13.09
C TYR A 322 -1.52 -14.59 12.64
N TYR A 323 -0.25 -14.19 12.69
CA TYR A 323 0.84 -15.07 12.23
C TYR A 323 0.98 -16.31 13.09
N THR A 324 1.33 -17.43 12.42
CA THR A 324 1.61 -18.73 12.99
C THR A 324 2.90 -19.29 12.39
N ARG A 325 3.59 -20.19 13.09
CA ARG A 325 4.78 -20.91 12.59
C ARG A 325 5.81 -19.97 11.94
N THR A 326 6.06 -20.12 10.64
CA THR A 326 7.07 -19.37 9.89
C THR A 326 6.73 -17.88 9.80
N VAL A 327 7.69 -17.03 10.18
CA VAL A 327 7.67 -15.59 9.95
C VAL A 327 8.99 -15.12 9.37
N PHE A 328 8.96 -14.10 8.52
CA PHE A 328 10.17 -13.53 7.95
C PHE A 328 10.07 -12.03 7.70
N GLU A 329 11.22 -11.39 7.62
CA GLU A 329 11.37 -9.97 7.28
C GLU A 329 12.44 -9.78 6.23
N ILE A 330 12.18 -8.89 5.28
CA ILE A 330 13.10 -8.49 4.22
C ILE A 330 13.68 -7.14 4.62
N ARG A 331 14.99 -7.07 4.82
CA ARG A 331 15.68 -5.89 5.30
C ARG A 331 16.72 -5.42 4.29
N SER A 332 16.86 -4.12 4.17
CA SER A 332 17.99 -3.46 3.53
C SER A 332 18.83 -2.76 4.56
N THR A 333 20.16 -2.84 4.41
CA THR A 333 21.09 -2.13 5.29
C THR A 333 21.76 -1.00 4.49
N ASP A 334 21.72 0.22 5.00
CA ASP A 334 22.39 1.35 4.37
C ASP A 334 23.90 1.36 4.69
N LYS A 335 24.61 2.36 4.13
CA LYS A 335 26.06 2.52 4.30
C LYS A 335 26.46 2.81 5.76
N ASP A 336 25.52 3.35 6.54
CA ASP A 336 25.72 3.69 7.94
C ASP A 336 25.32 2.55 8.88
N GLY A 337 24.98 1.37 8.34
CA GLY A 337 24.56 0.18 9.09
C GLY A 337 23.11 0.24 9.60
N LYS A 338 22.32 1.21 9.15
CA LYS A 338 20.91 1.32 9.56
C LYS A 338 20.05 0.39 8.73
N ASN A 339 19.24 -0.39 9.42
CA ASN A 339 18.35 -1.38 8.83
C ASN A 339 16.96 -0.82 8.55
N TYR A 340 16.47 -1.06 7.34
CA TYR A 340 15.12 -0.69 6.89
C TYR A 340 14.37 -1.96 6.48
N SER A 341 13.16 -2.14 7.01
CA SER A 341 12.27 -3.20 6.55
C SER A 341 11.64 -2.81 5.23
N LEU A 342 11.86 -3.59 4.19
CA LEU A 342 11.23 -3.43 2.86
C LEU A 342 9.92 -4.20 2.77
N GLY A 343 9.75 -5.24 3.57
CA GLY A 343 8.60 -6.11 3.57
C GLY A 343 8.78 -7.29 4.49
N GLY A 344 7.92 -8.26 4.34
CA GLY A 344 7.97 -9.52 5.06
C GLY A 344 6.61 -10.17 5.18
N GLY A 345 6.58 -11.34 5.73
CA GLY A 345 5.40 -12.17 5.78
C GLY A 345 5.51 -13.33 6.75
N GLY A 346 4.80 -14.39 6.43
CA GLY A 346 4.76 -15.62 7.19
C GLY A 346 3.44 -16.36 7.04
N ARG A 347 3.29 -17.45 7.77
CA ARG A 347 2.05 -18.24 7.85
C ARG A 347 1.01 -17.57 8.75
N TYR A 348 -0.25 -17.78 8.39
CA TYR A 348 -1.42 -17.31 9.15
C TYR A 348 -2.58 -18.30 9.03
N ASP A 349 -2.31 -19.55 9.42
CA ASP A 349 -3.17 -20.72 9.20
C ASP A 349 -4.55 -20.64 9.90
N ARG A 350 -4.70 -19.75 10.90
CA ARG A 350 -5.95 -19.57 11.66
C ARG A 350 -6.77 -18.36 11.25
N LEU A 351 -6.29 -17.55 10.28
CA LEU A 351 -6.93 -16.28 9.99
C LEU A 351 -8.29 -16.46 9.30
N ILE A 352 -8.40 -17.36 8.32
CA ILE A 352 -9.66 -17.63 7.60
C ILE A 352 -10.70 -18.20 8.56
N GLU A 353 -10.32 -19.18 9.41
CA GLU A 353 -11.17 -19.73 10.47
C GLU A 353 -11.61 -18.64 11.46
N GLY A 354 -10.68 -17.79 11.90
CA GLY A 354 -10.95 -16.64 12.78
C GLY A 354 -11.93 -15.63 12.20
N LEU A 355 -12.01 -15.52 10.87
CA LEU A 355 -12.97 -14.68 10.17
C LEU A 355 -14.32 -15.37 9.89
N GLY A 356 -14.45 -16.66 10.19
CA GLY A 356 -15.68 -17.44 10.06
C GLY A 356 -15.74 -18.30 8.81
N GLY A 357 -14.62 -18.48 8.10
CA GLY A 357 -14.47 -19.46 7.04
C GLY A 357 -14.03 -20.85 7.55
N GLU A 358 -13.85 -21.79 6.64
CA GLU A 358 -13.28 -23.11 6.97
C GLU A 358 -11.78 -22.97 7.32
N ALA A 359 -11.29 -23.83 8.23
CA ALA A 359 -9.88 -23.87 8.58
C ALA A 359 -9.02 -24.09 7.31
N THR A 360 -8.24 -23.08 6.95
CA THR A 360 -7.48 -23.07 5.70
C THR A 360 -6.07 -22.56 5.97
N PRO A 361 -5.04 -23.40 5.82
CA PRO A 361 -3.65 -22.97 5.92
C PRO A 361 -3.34 -21.87 4.89
N ALA A 362 -2.54 -20.90 5.31
CA ALA A 362 -2.19 -19.80 4.42
C ALA A 362 -0.82 -19.23 4.75
N ILE A 363 -0.14 -18.77 3.71
CA ILE A 363 1.14 -18.05 3.80
C ILE A 363 1.18 -16.93 2.79
N GLY A 364 1.82 -15.83 3.15
CA GLY A 364 2.00 -14.73 2.23
C GLY A 364 3.00 -13.70 2.72
N PHE A 365 3.27 -12.73 1.86
CA PHE A 365 4.12 -11.59 2.21
C PHE A 365 3.65 -10.30 1.56
N ALA A 366 4.05 -9.20 2.16
CA ALA A 366 3.81 -7.87 1.66
C ALA A 366 5.11 -7.10 1.48
N LEU A 367 5.20 -6.34 0.39
CA LEU A 367 6.30 -5.42 0.08
C LEU A 367 5.80 -3.97 0.18
N GLY A 368 6.54 -3.13 0.89
CA GLY A 368 6.28 -1.68 0.98
C GLY A 368 6.90 -0.96 -0.21
N LEU A 369 6.07 -0.57 -1.19
CA LEU A 369 6.57 -0.07 -2.48
C LEU A 369 7.24 1.29 -2.36
N ASP A 370 6.76 2.17 -1.49
CA ASP A 370 7.41 3.46 -1.22
C ASP A 370 8.86 3.28 -0.73
N ARG A 371 9.07 2.31 0.17
CA ARG A 371 10.42 1.99 0.68
C ARG A 371 11.31 1.37 -0.39
N ILE A 372 10.74 0.52 -1.23
CA ILE A 372 11.45 -0.06 -2.37
C ILE A 372 11.90 1.05 -3.34
N VAL A 373 11.03 1.99 -3.69
CA VAL A 373 11.37 3.12 -4.58
C VAL A 373 12.46 4.00 -3.95
N ILE A 374 12.38 4.30 -2.66
CA ILE A 374 13.42 5.04 -1.94
C ILE A 374 14.75 4.29 -2.00
N GLU A 375 14.72 2.99 -1.75
CA GLU A 375 15.91 2.13 -1.78
C GLU A 375 16.53 2.06 -3.19
N MET A 376 15.70 1.93 -4.23
CA MET A 376 16.14 1.97 -5.63
C MET A 376 16.84 3.30 -5.96
N LYS A 377 16.30 4.43 -5.51
CA LYS A 377 16.92 5.75 -5.69
C LYS A 377 18.25 5.83 -4.93
N ARG A 378 18.28 5.38 -3.68
CA ARG A 378 19.47 5.38 -2.82
C ARG A 378 20.61 4.54 -3.40
N THR A 379 20.28 3.40 -3.99
CA THR A 379 21.24 2.47 -4.62
C THR A 379 21.48 2.74 -6.11
N GLN A 380 20.95 3.84 -6.64
CA GLN A 380 21.11 4.30 -8.02
C GLN A 380 20.67 3.26 -9.06
N VAL A 381 19.61 2.50 -8.76
CA VAL A 381 18.98 1.61 -9.74
C VAL A 381 18.43 2.45 -10.89
N LYS A 382 18.73 2.03 -12.13
CA LYS A 382 18.18 2.71 -13.31
C LYS A 382 16.66 2.58 -13.35
N PRO A 383 15.92 3.70 -13.45
CA PRO A 383 14.46 3.66 -13.60
C PRO A 383 14.04 3.08 -14.95
N TYR A 384 12.78 2.71 -15.08
CA TYR A 384 12.22 2.34 -16.36
C TYR A 384 11.78 3.59 -17.10
N HIS A 385 12.28 3.75 -18.32
CA HIS A 385 11.81 4.78 -19.20
C HIS A 385 10.98 4.15 -20.33
N PRO A 386 9.70 4.52 -20.47
CA PRO A 386 8.92 4.09 -21.62
C PRO A 386 9.57 4.60 -22.91
N PRO A 387 9.34 3.93 -24.03
CA PRO A 387 9.81 4.42 -25.32
C PRO A 387 9.38 5.89 -25.52
N GLN A 388 10.34 6.74 -25.83
CA GLN A 388 10.07 8.13 -26.10
C GLN A 388 9.75 8.31 -27.59
N PRO A 389 8.91 9.32 -27.95
CA PRO A 389 8.68 9.60 -29.35
C PRO A 389 9.97 10.01 -30.04
N LYS A 390 10.27 9.34 -31.15
CA LYS A 390 11.41 9.66 -32.00
C LYS A 390 11.06 10.61 -33.12
N VAL A 391 9.79 10.85 -33.32
CA VAL A 391 9.25 11.73 -34.36
C VAL A 391 8.39 12.81 -33.70
N PHE A 392 8.48 14.02 -34.19
CA PHE A 392 7.67 15.16 -33.74
C PHE A 392 6.91 15.75 -34.93
N LEU A 393 5.63 16.06 -34.74
CA LEU A 393 4.81 16.71 -35.76
C LEU A 393 4.58 18.19 -35.40
N ALA A 394 5.17 19.06 -36.16
CA ALA A 394 5.01 20.51 -36.04
C ALA A 394 4.08 21.05 -37.13
N GLN A 395 3.31 22.10 -36.82
CA GLN A 395 2.34 22.67 -37.73
C GLN A 395 2.31 24.22 -37.63
N LEU A 396 1.97 24.91 -38.75
CA LEU A 396 1.84 26.34 -38.79
C LEU A 396 0.64 26.74 -39.64
N GLY A 397 -0.36 27.35 -39.02
CA GLY A 397 -1.59 27.84 -39.65
C GLY A 397 -2.78 26.86 -39.52
N GLU A 398 -3.99 27.40 -39.68
CA GLU A 398 -5.23 26.64 -39.39
C GLU A 398 -5.45 25.42 -40.33
N MET A 399 -5.10 25.57 -41.61
CA MET A 399 -5.20 24.47 -42.56
C MET A 399 -4.18 23.37 -42.24
N ALA A 400 -2.96 23.74 -41.87
CA ALA A 400 -1.93 22.84 -41.43
C ALA A 400 -2.34 22.04 -40.16
N LYS A 401 -2.99 22.70 -39.19
CA LYS A 401 -3.52 22.04 -38.00
C LYS A 401 -4.49 20.90 -38.34
N LYS A 402 -5.47 21.20 -39.25
CA LYS A 402 -6.46 20.17 -39.67
C LYS A 402 -5.79 18.99 -40.35
N LYS A 403 -4.86 19.23 -41.28
CA LYS A 403 -4.11 18.19 -41.99
C LYS A 403 -3.22 17.39 -41.03
N SER A 404 -2.55 18.10 -40.10
CA SER A 404 -1.66 17.46 -39.10
C SER A 404 -2.40 16.48 -38.19
N LEU A 405 -3.65 16.74 -37.80
CA LEU A 405 -4.43 15.78 -37.02
C LEU A 405 -4.66 14.46 -37.77
N LYS A 406 -4.97 14.54 -39.09
CA LYS A 406 -5.11 13.35 -39.92
C LYS A 406 -3.80 12.59 -40.05
N LEU A 407 -2.71 13.30 -40.35
CA LEU A 407 -1.37 12.71 -40.51
C LEU A 407 -0.85 12.10 -39.22
N PHE A 408 -1.13 12.73 -38.07
CA PHE A 408 -0.83 12.17 -36.75
C PHE A 408 -1.48 10.79 -36.58
N SER A 409 -2.79 10.71 -36.82
CA SER A 409 -3.53 9.46 -36.69
C SER A 409 -3.05 8.40 -37.69
N GLU A 410 -2.64 8.79 -38.90
CA GLU A 410 -2.11 7.88 -39.90
C GLU A 410 -0.74 7.31 -39.51
N LEU A 411 0.16 8.14 -39.04
CA LEU A 411 1.47 7.73 -38.53
C LEU A 411 1.34 6.83 -37.30
N GLU A 412 0.45 7.17 -36.34
CA GLU A 412 0.15 6.37 -35.16
C GLU A 412 -0.36 4.96 -35.54
N LYS A 413 -1.34 4.87 -36.45
CA LYS A 413 -1.84 3.57 -36.98
C LYS A 413 -0.74 2.72 -37.61
N ASN A 414 0.28 3.37 -38.15
CA ASN A 414 1.45 2.73 -38.73
C ASN A 414 2.58 2.42 -37.72
N GLY A 415 2.30 2.56 -36.41
CA GLY A 415 3.23 2.22 -35.32
C GLY A 415 4.35 3.23 -35.09
N VAL A 416 4.20 4.46 -35.60
CA VAL A 416 5.15 5.55 -35.33
C VAL A 416 4.72 6.28 -34.05
N LEU A 417 5.56 6.27 -33.04
CA LEU A 417 5.32 7.02 -31.79
C LEU A 417 5.70 8.50 -32.02
N LEU A 418 4.72 9.41 -31.86
CA LEU A 418 4.85 10.81 -32.18
C LEU A 418 4.74 11.71 -30.96
N GLY A 419 5.59 12.75 -30.93
CA GLY A 419 5.40 13.95 -30.10
C GLY A 419 4.67 15.03 -30.89
N GLU A 420 3.92 15.87 -30.17
CA GLU A 420 3.18 16.98 -30.80
C GLU A 420 3.10 18.21 -29.88
N SER A 421 2.63 19.31 -30.43
CA SER A 421 2.38 20.55 -29.68
C SER A 421 1.33 21.40 -30.38
N PHE A 422 0.17 20.81 -30.71
CA PHE A 422 -0.89 21.42 -31.54
C PHE A 422 -1.43 22.74 -31.00
N GLY A 423 -1.37 22.99 -29.70
CA GLY A 423 -1.79 24.24 -29.08
C GLY A 423 -0.82 25.41 -29.28
N ARG A 424 0.39 25.20 -29.83
CA ARG A 424 1.39 26.25 -30.02
C ARG A 424 1.33 26.83 -31.42
N GLY A 425 1.19 28.16 -31.52
CA GLY A 425 1.10 28.87 -32.82
C GLY A 425 2.44 29.14 -33.49
N SER A 426 3.58 29.04 -32.80
CA SER A 426 4.90 29.37 -33.36
C SER A 426 5.73 28.11 -33.63
N LEU A 427 6.23 27.97 -34.87
CA LEU A 427 7.12 26.89 -35.27
C LEU A 427 8.38 26.83 -34.37
N LYS A 428 8.98 27.98 -34.04
CA LYS A 428 10.13 28.08 -33.15
C LYS A 428 9.83 27.46 -31.75
N SER A 429 8.64 27.66 -31.21
CA SER A 429 8.24 27.12 -29.92
C SER A 429 8.01 25.61 -29.99
N GLN A 430 7.49 25.10 -31.10
CA GLN A 430 7.28 23.67 -31.34
C GLN A 430 8.60 22.94 -31.53
N LEU A 431 9.55 23.49 -32.30
CA LEU A 431 10.89 22.93 -32.46
C LEU A 431 11.68 22.89 -31.15
N ARG A 432 11.47 23.84 -30.23
CA ARG A 432 12.04 23.74 -28.87
C ARG A 432 11.48 22.56 -28.07
N VAL A 433 10.21 22.23 -28.26
CA VAL A 433 9.61 21.03 -27.64
C VAL A 433 10.21 19.77 -28.26
N ALA A 434 10.30 19.72 -29.59
CA ALA A 434 10.94 18.60 -30.30
C ALA A 434 12.39 18.36 -29.82
N ASN A 435 13.20 19.41 -29.73
CA ASN A 435 14.57 19.32 -29.19
C ASN A 435 14.61 18.83 -27.73
N ARG A 436 13.71 19.32 -26.88
CA ARG A 436 13.64 18.88 -25.47
C ARG A 436 13.23 17.43 -25.34
N LEU A 437 12.38 16.92 -26.25
CA LEU A 437 11.99 15.52 -26.31
C LEU A 437 13.10 14.63 -26.91
N GLY A 438 14.14 15.22 -27.52
CA GLY A 438 15.24 14.48 -28.11
C GLY A 438 14.81 13.67 -29.34
N VAL A 439 13.81 14.15 -30.10
CA VAL A 439 13.32 13.42 -31.28
C VAL A 439 14.37 13.40 -32.39
N GLU A 440 14.41 12.30 -33.13
CA GLU A 440 15.32 12.12 -34.28
C GLU A 440 14.81 12.84 -35.54
N ILE A 441 13.48 12.93 -35.70
CA ILE A 441 12.81 13.46 -36.87
C ILE A 441 11.78 14.51 -36.46
N THR A 442 11.70 15.62 -37.17
CA THR A 442 10.59 16.56 -37.08
C THR A 442 9.90 16.69 -38.44
N ILE A 443 8.60 16.38 -38.47
CA ILE A 443 7.70 16.59 -39.60
C ILE A 443 7.13 18.02 -39.46
N ILE A 444 7.20 18.81 -40.49
CA ILE A 444 6.71 20.20 -40.50
C ILE A 444 5.64 20.34 -41.59
N ILE A 445 4.47 20.80 -41.18
CA ILE A 445 3.36 21.11 -42.09
C ILE A 445 3.07 22.59 -41.94
N GLY A 446 3.44 23.37 -42.93
CA GLY A 446 3.05 24.75 -43.08
C GLY A 446 1.78 24.92 -43.92
N GLN A 447 1.39 26.16 -44.18
CA GLN A 447 0.21 26.41 -44.99
C GLN A 447 0.38 25.98 -46.46
N LYS A 448 1.59 26.14 -47.00
CA LYS A 448 1.97 25.65 -48.32
C LYS A 448 1.92 24.13 -48.42
N GLU A 449 2.56 23.44 -47.49
CA GLU A 449 2.60 21.97 -47.44
C GLU A 449 1.18 21.41 -47.30
N ALA A 450 0.32 22.08 -46.54
CA ALA A 450 -1.08 21.66 -46.38
C ALA A 450 -1.88 21.81 -47.69
N LEU A 451 -1.57 22.79 -48.55
CA LEU A 451 -2.22 22.99 -49.85
C LEU A 451 -1.66 22.04 -50.89
N ASP A 452 -0.35 21.86 -50.94
CA ASP A 452 0.37 21.09 -51.93
C ASP A 452 0.36 19.55 -51.61
N GLU A 453 -0.29 19.13 -50.52
CA GLU A 453 -0.30 17.75 -49.98
C GLU A 453 1.11 17.19 -49.77
N THR A 454 2.03 18.02 -49.35
CA THR A 454 3.41 17.68 -49.01
C THR A 454 3.67 17.81 -47.50
N ALA A 455 4.85 17.35 -47.06
CA ALA A 455 5.38 17.53 -45.71
C ALA A 455 6.88 17.71 -45.77
N ILE A 456 7.44 18.56 -44.91
CA ILE A 456 8.88 18.68 -44.75
C ILE A 456 9.31 17.72 -43.65
N ILE A 457 10.22 16.82 -43.97
CA ILE A 457 10.90 15.95 -42.99
C ILE A 457 12.24 16.59 -42.65
N LYS A 458 12.44 16.93 -41.42
CA LYS A 458 13.71 17.42 -40.89
C LYS A 458 14.36 16.34 -40.03
N ASP A 459 15.50 15.88 -40.46
CA ASP A 459 16.39 15.04 -39.63
C ASP A 459 17.07 15.93 -38.58
N MET A 460 16.83 15.64 -37.32
CA MET A 460 17.36 16.42 -36.20
C MET A 460 18.82 16.04 -35.86
N VAL A 461 19.31 14.90 -36.37
CA VAL A 461 20.68 14.41 -36.19
C VAL A 461 21.61 15.06 -37.20
N SER A 462 21.31 14.95 -38.48
CA SER A 462 22.11 15.53 -39.57
C SER A 462 21.80 17.00 -39.88
N GLY A 463 20.62 17.48 -39.49
CA GLY A 463 20.10 18.79 -39.81
C GLY A 463 19.54 18.94 -41.24
N THR A 464 19.56 17.88 -42.05
CA THR A 464 19.05 17.88 -43.42
C THR A 464 17.53 17.96 -43.45
N GLN A 465 16.99 18.49 -44.56
CA GLN A 465 15.56 18.61 -44.78
C GLN A 465 15.21 18.13 -46.19
N GLU A 466 14.10 17.39 -46.27
CA GLU A 466 13.55 16.98 -47.55
C GLU A 466 12.02 17.21 -47.57
N THR A 467 11.47 17.45 -48.74
CA THR A 467 10.02 17.59 -48.92
C THR A 467 9.50 16.35 -49.61
N VAL A 468 8.52 15.71 -49.00
CA VAL A 468 7.87 14.49 -49.51
C VAL A 468 6.37 14.69 -49.66
N THR A 469 5.71 13.94 -50.49
CA THR A 469 4.24 13.90 -50.53
C THR A 469 3.70 13.24 -49.25
N GLN A 470 2.51 13.68 -48.80
CA GLN A 470 1.89 13.11 -47.60
C GLN A 470 1.62 11.62 -47.74
N VAL A 471 1.38 11.12 -48.95
CA VAL A 471 1.22 9.68 -49.23
C VAL A 471 2.48 8.87 -48.93
N MET A 472 3.67 9.44 -49.21
CA MET A 472 4.96 8.79 -48.95
C MET A 472 5.50 9.04 -47.55
N LEU A 473 4.83 9.86 -46.75
CA LEU A 473 5.33 10.33 -45.46
C LEU A 473 5.64 9.20 -44.48
N VAL A 474 4.74 8.22 -44.35
CA VAL A 474 4.90 7.09 -43.43
C VAL A 474 6.15 6.27 -43.77
N ASP A 475 6.34 5.96 -45.06
CA ASP A 475 7.44 5.14 -45.53
C ASP A 475 8.77 5.88 -45.42
N SER A 476 8.78 7.18 -45.76
CA SER A 476 9.96 8.04 -45.62
C SER A 476 10.42 8.16 -44.16
N VAL A 477 9.47 8.37 -43.24
CA VAL A 477 9.76 8.45 -41.81
C VAL A 477 10.31 7.11 -41.30
N LYS A 478 9.68 5.98 -41.66
CA LYS A 478 10.15 4.65 -41.24
C LYS A 478 11.54 4.32 -41.77
N LYS A 479 11.81 4.70 -43.03
CA LYS A 479 13.14 4.53 -43.67
C LYS A 479 14.21 5.32 -42.94
N LEU A 480 13.94 6.59 -42.63
CA LEU A 480 14.89 7.47 -41.94
C LEU A 480 15.14 7.02 -40.49
N LEU A 481 14.09 6.60 -39.76
CA LEU A 481 14.25 6.02 -38.42
C LEU A 481 15.15 4.78 -38.43
N LYS A 482 15.02 3.90 -39.42
CA LYS A 482 15.90 2.72 -39.58
C LYS A 482 17.35 3.13 -39.89
N ALA A 483 17.54 4.11 -40.75
CA ALA A 483 18.87 4.63 -41.08
C ALA A 483 19.57 5.26 -39.83
N ASN A 484 18.84 6.05 -39.05
CA ASN A 484 19.37 6.64 -37.83
C ASN A 484 19.73 5.60 -36.75
N GLN A 485 18.95 4.53 -36.64
CA GLN A 485 19.28 3.40 -35.75
C GLN A 485 20.58 2.70 -36.14
N ALA A 486 20.84 2.54 -37.45
CA ALA A 486 22.07 1.90 -37.94
C ALA A 486 23.35 2.78 -37.75
N LEU A 487 23.19 4.08 -37.54
CA LEU A 487 24.31 5.01 -37.28
C LEU A 487 24.67 5.10 -35.78
N ILE A 488 23.77 4.71 -34.90
CA ILE A 488 23.93 4.84 -33.43
C ILE A 488 24.33 3.49 -32.79
N GLY A 489 24.08 2.35 -33.43
CA GLY A 489 24.47 1.00 -32.97
C GLY A 489 25.83 0.59 -33.54
#